data_51c756e9c8cbe06bd88f8632085a3550
#
_entry.id   51c756e9c8cbe06bd88f8632085a3550
#
_cell.length_a   1.000
_cell.length_b   1.000
_cell.length_c   1.000
_cell.angle_alpha   90.00
_cell.angle_beta   90.00
_cell.angle_gamma   90.00
#
_symmetry.space_group_name_H-M   'P 1'
#
loop_
_entity.id
_entity.type
_entity.pdbx_description
1 polymer ?
#
loop_
_entity_poly.entity_id
_entity_poly.type
_entity_poly.pdbx_seq_one_letter_code
_entity_poly.pdbx_strand_id
1 'polypeptide(L)'
;MKKEVRKKELIKIAYELFITKGYEKTSVDEIIAKAGIAKGTYYYHFESKEQMLEDVVNMMIDRCVERAKTVVESNLDLEEKLVYTILALRVTPDEQSVEDTINSKENIILHKKTNDRIINEAVPILSKIVREAKEIGLFNCDDNIEERVRMTLILSNEMFDHNEVTEANILVFIDTLEKIYGAKTGALSFISKLIKED
;
A
#
# COMPACT_ATOMS: atom_id res chain seq x y z
N MET A 1 -11.90 19.18 -17.28
CA MET A 1 -11.20 18.22 -18.18
C MET A 1 -9.74 18.60 -18.47
N LYS A 2 -9.40 19.71 -19.16
CA LYS A 2 -7.98 20.08 -19.45
C LYS A 2 -7.12 20.33 -18.19
N LYS A 3 -7.68 20.93 -17.12
CA LYS A 3 -6.98 21.20 -15.86
C LYS A 3 -6.56 19.90 -15.14
N GLU A 4 -7.45 18.95 -15.05
CA GLU A 4 -7.24 17.64 -14.40
C GLU A 4 -6.21 16.79 -15.12
N VAL A 5 -6.28 16.77 -16.48
CA VAL A 5 -5.30 16.06 -17.31
C VAL A 5 -3.89 16.63 -17.08
N ARG A 6 -3.76 17.96 -17.02
CA ARG A 6 -2.47 18.62 -16.79
C ARG A 6 -1.92 18.35 -15.38
N LYS A 7 -2.77 18.36 -14.36
CA LYS A 7 -2.36 17.99 -12.99
C LYS A 7 -1.78 16.57 -12.96
N LYS A 8 -2.47 15.60 -13.57
CA LYS A 8 -2.00 14.20 -13.64
C LYS A 8 -0.67 14.06 -14.39
N GLU A 9 -0.45 14.82 -15.47
CA GLU A 9 0.84 14.83 -16.18
C GLU A 9 1.98 15.32 -15.28
N LEU A 10 1.75 16.40 -14.53
CA LEU A 10 2.74 16.94 -13.60
C LEU A 10 3.07 15.97 -12.47
N ILE A 11 2.07 15.28 -11.92
CA ILE A 11 2.27 14.23 -10.91
C ILE A 11 3.14 13.09 -11.46
N LYS A 12 2.90 12.64 -12.70
CA LYS A 12 3.72 11.61 -13.35
C LYS A 12 5.18 12.05 -13.51
N ILE A 13 5.40 13.29 -13.95
CA ILE A 13 6.75 13.85 -14.11
C ILE A 13 7.48 13.92 -12.76
N ALA A 14 6.79 14.39 -11.72
CA ALA A 14 7.33 14.44 -10.37
C ALA A 14 7.64 13.02 -9.84
N TYR A 15 6.74 12.07 -10.02
CA TYR A 15 6.94 10.66 -9.67
C TYR A 15 8.22 10.10 -10.31
N GLU A 16 8.41 10.26 -11.63
CA GLU A 16 9.62 9.82 -12.33
C GLU A 16 10.90 10.43 -11.73
N LEU A 17 10.87 11.72 -11.39
CA LEU A 17 12.00 12.38 -10.76
C LEU A 17 12.25 11.88 -9.34
N PHE A 18 11.20 11.65 -8.57
CA PHE A 18 11.31 11.18 -7.18
C PHE A 18 11.86 9.76 -7.10
N ILE A 19 11.43 8.84 -7.97
CA ILE A 19 11.95 7.47 -7.97
C ILE A 19 13.39 7.38 -8.53
N THR A 20 13.77 8.24 -9.50
CA THR A 20 15.10 8.16 -10.13
C THR A 20 16.17 8.96 -9.40
N LYS A 21 15.82 10.08 -8.80
CA LYS A 21 16.75 11.03 -8.18
C LYS A 21 16.56 11.17 -6.66
N GLY A 22 15.41 10.80 -6.17
CA GLY A 22 14.96 11.01 -4.80
C GLY A 22 14.21 12.33 -4.62
N TYR A 23 13.28 12.33 -3.67
CA TYR A 23 12.46 13.50 -3.35
C TYR A 23 13.30 14.72 -2.94
N GLU A 24 14.23 14.55 -1.98
CA GLU A 24 15.03 15.65 -1.45
C GLU A 24 15.88 16.34 -2.53
N LYS A 25 16.44 15.55 -3.46
CA LYS A 25 17.31 16.05 -4.52
C LYS A 25 16.55 16.63 -5.72
N THR A 26 15.23 16.54 -5.75
CA THR A 26 14.37 17.07 -6.82
C THR A 26 13.85 18.46 -6.44
N SER A 27 14.10 19.46 -7.26
CA SER A 27 13.57 20.81 -7.05
C SER A 27 12.27 21.03 -7.85
N VAL A 28 11.45 21.99 -7.40
CA VAL A 28 10.25 22.44 -8.11
C VAL A 28 10.62 23.00 -9.50
N ASP A 29 11.72 23.74 -9.60
CA ASP A 29 12.18 24.32 -10.87
C ASP A 29 12.59 23.21 -11.86
N GLU A 30 13.11 22.09 -11.41
CA GLU A 30 13.43 20.92 -12.24
C GLU A 30 12.15 20.22 -12.77
N ILE A 31 11.12 20.08 -11.92
CA ILE A 31 9.81 19.56 -12.35
C ILE A 31 9.22 20.49 -13.43
N ILE A 32 9.26 21.79 -13.20
CA ILE A 32 8.79 22.82 -14.14
C ILE A 32 9.52 22.71 -15.48
N ALA A 33 10.86 22.61 -15.45
CA ALA A 33 11.70 22.49 -16.64
C ALA A 33 11.40 21.21 -17.43
N LYS A 34 11.31 20.06 -16.73
CA LYS A 34 10.98 18.76 -17.36
C LYS A 34 9.57 18.75 -17.96
N ALA A 35 8.63 19.45 -17.31
CA ALA A 35 7.25 19.57 -17.79
C ALA A 35 7.07 20.58 -18.92
N GLY A 36 8.06 21.43 -19.18
CA GLY A 36 7.99 22.49 -20.19
C GLY A 36 6.90 23.52 -19.92
N ILE A 37 6.70 23.91 -18.64
CA ILE A 37 5.64 24.84 -18.22
C ILE A 37 6.21 26.11 -17.59
N ALA A 38 5.39 27.16 -17.52
CA ALA A 38 5.72 28.34 -16.74
C ALA A 38 5.55 28.08 -15.22
N LYS A 39 6.36 28.74 -14.39
CA LYS A 39 6.33 28.64 -12.92
C LYS A 39 4.92 28.88 -12.33
N GLY A 40 4.19 29.87 -12.87
CA GLY A 40 2.81 30.15 -12.48
C GLY A 40 1.85 28.97 -12.74
N THR A 41 2.10 28.16 -13.78
CA THR A 41 1.29 26.96 -14.06
C THR A 41 1.48 25.89 -12.99
N TYR A 42 2.71 25.70 -12.50
CA TYR A 42 2.95 24.78 -11.38
C TYR A 42 2.18 25.22 -10.13
N TYR A 43 2.36 26.49 -9.68
CA TYR A 43 1.74 27.00 -8.47
C TYR A 43 0.22 27.20 -8.60
N TYR A 44 -0.35 27.14 -9.80
CA TYR A 44 -1.78 27.03 -10.00
C TYR A 44 -2.34 25.65 -9.59
N HIS A 45 -1.52 24.59 -9.67
CA HIS A 45 -1.93 23.23 -9.35
C HIS A 45 -1.46 22.76 -7.98
N PHE A 46 -0.32 23.23 -7.48
CA PHE A 46 0.33 22.76 -6.28
C PHE A 46 0.86 23.93 -5.45
N GLU A 47 0.52 23.97 -4.18
CA GLU A 47 0.96 25.03 -3.27
C GLU A 47 2.44 24.86 -2.89
N SER A 48 2.91 23.60 -2.82
CA SER A 48 4.28 23.27 -2.40
C SER A 48 4.78 21.97 -3.02
N LYS A 49 6.05 21.64 -2.78
CA LYS A 49 6.66 20.36 -3.15
C LYS A 49 6.10 19.21 -2.29
N GLU A 50 5.76 19.48 -1.04
CA GLU A 50 5.15 18.54 -0.11
C GLU A 50 3.75 18.13 -0.58
N GLN A 51 2.95 19.08 -1.07
CA GLN A 51 1.65 18.76 -1.69
C GLN A 51 1.82 17.91 -2.94
N MET A 52 2.84 18.19 -3.76
CA MET A 52 3.19 17.35 -4.91
C MET A 52 3.55 15.92 -4.46
N LEU A 53 4.32 15.76 -3.38
CA LEU A 53 4.66 14.45 -2.80
C LEU A 53 3.38 13.71 -2.37
N GLU A 54 2.48 14.37 -1.63
CA GLU A 54 1.18 13.78 -1.23
C GLU A 54 0.37 13.29 -2.44
N ASP A 55 0.32 14.08 -3.53
CA ASP A 55 -0.38 13.69 -4.77
C ASP A 55 0.33 12.53 -5.51
N VAL A 56 1.66 12.46 -5.47
CA VAL A 56 2.45 11.33 -5.99
C VAL A 56 2.16 10.07 -5.21
N VAL A 57 2.18 10.13 -3.88
CA VAL A 57 1.87 9.01 -2.98
C VAL A 57 0.44 8.51 -3.23
N ASN A 58 -0.51 9.42 -3.36
CA ASN A 58 -1.89 9.08 -3.70
C ASN A 58 -2.00 8.32 -5.03
N MET A 59 -1.24 8.72 -6.04
CA MET A 59 -1.18 8.00 -7.32
C MET A 59 -0.56 6.60 -7.17
N MET A 60 0.47 6.45 -6.33
CA MET A 60 1.08 5.14 -6.04
C MET A 60 0.07 4.21 -5.37
N ILE A 61 -0.67 4.69 -4.36
CA ILE A 61 -1.73 3.93 -3.70
C ILE A 61 -2.80 3.49 -4.70
N ASP A 62 -3.28 4.39 -5.58
CA ASP A 62 -4.26 4.04 -6.61
C ASP A 62 -3.77 2.88 -7.49
N ARG A 63 -2.48 2.87 -7.88
CA ARG A 63 -1.88 1.79 -8.66
C ARG A 63 -1.81 0.47 -7.88
N CYS A 64 -1.42 0.51 -6.59
CA CYS A 64 -1.40 -0.67 -5.73
C CYS A 64 -2.81 -1.27 -5.61
N VAL A 65 -3.81 -0.44 -5.36
CA VAL A 65 -5.22 -0.83 -5.25
C VAL A 65 -5.73 -1.48 -6.54
N GLU A 66 -5.43 -0.92 -7.71
CA GLU A 66 -5.85 -1.50 -8.99
C GLU A 66 -5.15 -2.85 -9.27
N ARG A 67 -3.85 -2.98 -8.93
CA ARG A 67 -3.16 -4.28 -9.01
C ARG A 67 -3.83 -5.32 -8.10
N ALA A 68 -4.11 -4.96 -6.85
CA ALA A 68 -4.76 -5.85 -5.87
C ALA A 68 -6.16 -6.28 -6.32
N LYS A 69 -6.98 -5.37 -6.86
CA LYS A 69 -8.29 -5.70 -7.42
C LYS A 69 -8.18 -6.71 -8.57
N THR A 70 -7.21 -6.52 -9.47
CA THR A 70 -6.98 -7.43 -10.60
C THR A 70 -6.65 -8.84 -10.10
N VAL A 71 -5.84 -8.97 -9.05
CA VAL A 71 -5.51 -10.27 -8.45
C VAL A 71 -6.74 -10.94 -7.84
N VAL A 72 -7.52 -10.21 -7.06
CA VAL A 72 -8.74 -10.75 -6.40
C VAL A 72 -9.77 -11.25 -7.42
N GLU A 73 -9.86 -10.60 -8.57
CA GLU A 73 -10.79 -10.96 -9.65
C GLU A 73 -10.25 -12.06 -10.59
N SER A 74 -9.01 -12.52 -10.37
CA SER A 74 -8.38 -13.57 -11.17
C SER A 74 -8.91 -14.97 -10.83
N ASN A 75 -8.55 -15.97 -11.66
CA ASN A 75 -8.86 -17.39 -11.43
C ASN A 75 -7.79 -18.14 -10.62
N LEU A 76 -6.95 -17.43 -9.87
CA LEU A 76 -5.97 -18.01 -8.96
C LEU A 76 -6.67 -18.77 -7.82
N ASP A 77 -5.97 -19.73 -7.22
CA ASP A 77 -6.48 -20.35 -6.00
C ASP A 77 -6.45 -19.35 -4.81
N LEU A 78 -7.10 -19.74 -3.71
CA LEU A 78 -7.31 -18.83 -2.58
C LEU A 78 -5.99 -18.41 -1.91
N GLU A 79 -5.03 -19.33 -1.78
CA GLU A 79 -3.73 -19.02 -1.18
C GLU A 79 -2.93 -18.06 -2.08
N GLU A 80 -2.89 -18.33 -3.38
CA GLU A 80 -2.26 -17.47 -4.37
C GLU A 80 -2.93 -16.08 -4.40
N LYS A 81 -4.28 -16.01 -4.39
CA LYS A 81 -5.00 -14.74 -4.31
C LYS A 81 -4.59 -13.95 -3.08
N LEU A 82 -4.53 -14.57 -1.90
CA LEU A 82 -4.14 -13.89 -0.67
C LEU A 82 -2.71 -13.36 -0.76
N VAL A 83 -1.77 -14.22 -1.16
CA VAL A 83 -0.35 -13.88 -1.31
C VAL A 83 -0.16 -12.72 -2.28
N TYR A 84 -0.64 -12.88 -3.51
CA TYR A 84 -0.43 -11.87 -4.56
C TYR A 84 -1.22 -10.58 -4.31
N THR A 85 -2.35 -10.62 -3.61
CA THR A 85 -3.07 -9.40 -3.20
C THR A 85 -2.25 -8.61 -2.18
N ILE A 86 -1.65 -9.27 -1.19
CA ILE A 86 -0.78 -8.61 -0.21
C ILE A 86 0.44 -8.01 -0.91
N LEU A 87 1.10 -8.76 -1.80
CA LEU A 87 2.23 -8.26 -2.58
C LEU A 87 1.84 -7.09 -3.50
N ALA A 88 0.66 -7.14 -4.11
CA ALA A 88 0.17 -6.07 -4.97
C ALA A 88 -0.12 -4.76 -4.22
N LEU A 89 -0.39 -4.82 -2.92
CA LEU A 89 -0.60 -3.65 -2.05
C LEU A 89 0.71 -3.02 -1.57
N ARG A 90 1.86 -3.69 -1.74
CA ARG A 90 3.17 -3.14 -1.40
C ARG A 90 3.67 -2.19 -2.49
N VAL A 91 4.59 -1.31 -2.12
CA VAL A 91 5.35 -0.52 -3.08
C VAL A 91 6.26 -1.42 -3.92
N THR A 92 6.59 -0.99 -5.13
CA THR A 92 7.56 -1.69 -5.96
C THR A 92 8.99 -1.31 -5.54
N PRO A 93 10.02 -2.14 -5.84
CA PRO A 93 11.41 -1.80 -5.54
C PRO A 93 11.85 -0.44 -6.11
N ASP A 94 11.31 -0.04 -7.26
CA ASP A 94 11.61 1.27 -7.87
C ASP A 94 11.03 2.44 -7.05
N GLU A 95 10.01 2.20 -6.26
CA GLU A 95 9.31 3.19 -5.43
C GLU A 95 9.89 3.33 -4.02
N GLN A 96 10.88 2.50 -3.64
CA GLN A 96 11.47 2.45 -2.30
C GLN A 96 11.95 3.83 -1.81
N SER A 97 12.58 4.63 -2.66
CA SER A 97 13.08 5.95 -2.27
C SER A 97 11.96 6.93 -1.88
N VAL A 98 10.76 6.76 -2.42
CA VAL A 98 9.59 7.57 -2.03
C VAL A 98 9.02 7.04 -0.72
N GLU A 99 8.97 5.73 -0.53
CA GLU A 99 8.55 5.09 0.71
C GLU A 99 9.46 5.49 1.88
N ASP A 100 10.79 5.45 1.72
CA ASP A 100 11.75 5.91 2.72
C ASP A 100 11.52 7.38 3.10
N THR A 101 11.16 8.22 2.11
CA THR A 101 10.81 9.62 2.37
C THR A 101 9.53 9.73 3.21
N ILE A 102 8.49 8.96 2.90
CA ILE A 102 7.23 8.95 3.64
C ILE A 102 7.47 8.49 5.08
N ASN A 103 8.29 7.47 5.27
CA ASN A 103 8.60 6.86 6.57
C ASN A 103 9.60 7.69 7.41
N SER A 104 10.11 8.79 6.86
CA SER A 104 11.01 9.69 7.61
C SER A 104 10.28 10.43 8.74
N LYS A 105 11.03 10.79 9.78
CA LYS A 105 10.49 11.53 10.95
C LYS A 105 9.88 12.88 10.59
N GLU A 106 10.33 13.49 9.52
CA GLU A 106 9.83 14.76 9.01
C GLU A 106 8.43 14.64 8.41
N ASN A 107 8.05 13.44 7.96
CA ASN A 107 6.81 13.17 7.22
C ASN A 107 5.76 12.35 8.02
N ILE A 108 5.81 12.35 9.36
CA ILE A 108 4.91 11.57 10.23
C ILE A 108 3.43 11.74 9.88
N ILE A 109 2.99 12.96 9.54
CA ILE A 109 1.59 13.23 9.18
C ILE A 109 1.24 12.58 7.84
N LEU A 110 2.14 12.67 6.85
CA LEU A 110 1.96 12.04 5.55
C LEU A 110 1.97 10.52 5.69
N HIS A 111 2.90 9.94 6.45
CA HIS A 111 2.96 8.51 6.76
C HIS A 111 1.63 8.02 7.34
N LYS A 112 1.12 8.69 8.39
CA LYS A 112 -0.17 8.32 8.97
C LYS A 112 -1.32 8.38 7.96
N LYS A 113 -1.43 9.46 7.17
CA LYS A 113 -2.46 9.59 6.13
C LYS A 113 -2.37 8.47 5.08
N THR A 114 -1.13 8.11 4.69
CA THR A 114 -0.85 7.03 3.74
C THR A 114 -1.33 5.69 4.28
N ASN A 115 -0.97 5.34 5.51
CA ASN A 115 -1.37 4.10 6.16
C ASN A 115 -2.89 4.01 6.34
N ASP A 116 -3.53 5.09 6.82
CA ASP A 116 -4.99 5.15 6.96
C ASP A 116 -5.69 4.92 5.62
N ARG A 117 -5.18 5.52 4.54
CA ARG A 117 -5.72 5.36 3.20
C ARG A 117 -5.53 3.93 2.68
N ILE A 118 -4.33 3.36 2.79
CA ILE A 118 -4.05 1.98 2.36
C ILE A 118 -4.98 1.00 3.08
N ILE A 119 -5.13 1.11 4.40
CA ILE A 119 -6.03 0.25 5.17
C ILE A 119 -7.48 0.39 4.66
N ASN A 120 -7.96 1.61 4.46
CA ASN A 120 -9.34 1.84 4.00
C ASN A 120 -9.60 1.25 2.62
N GLU A 121 -8.64 1.31 1.71
CA GLU A 121 -8.74 0.73 0.36
C GLU A 121 -8.55 -0.81 0.38
N ALA A 122 -7.67 -1.33 1.23
CA ALA A 122 -7.36 -2.76 1.31
C ALA A 122 -8.48 -3.58 1.98
N VAL A 123 -9.18 -3.00 2.98
CA VAL A 123 -10.25 -3.70 3.70
C VAL A 123 -11.30 -4.31 2.78
N PRO A 124 -11.97 -3.58 1.86
CA PRO A 124 -12.98 -4.18 1.00
C PRO A 124 -12.40 -5.21 0.03
N ILE A 125 -11.14 -5.07 -0.37
CA ILE A 125 -10.45 -5.99 -1.30
C ILE A 125 -10.17 -7.32 -0.60
N LEU A 126 -9.49 -7.29 0.53
CA LEU A 126 -9.14 -8.49 1.30
C LEU A 126 -10.38 -9.17 1.90
N SER A 127 -11.42 -8.42 2.23
CA SER A 127 -12.68 -8.98 2.71
C SER A 127 -13.36 -9.90 1.69
N LYS A 128 -13.15 -9.70 0.38
CA LYS A 128 -13.64 -10.64 -0.65
C LYS A 128 -12.95 -12.01 -0.50
N ILE A 129 -11.63 -12.02 -0.33
CA ILE A 129 -10.85 -13.25 -0.14
C ILE A 129 -11.27 -13.98 1.16
N VAL A 130 -11.49 -13.22 2.24
CA VAL A 130 -11.94 -13.79 3.53
C VAL A 130 -13.33 -14.41 3.41
N ARG A 131 -14.25 -13.79 2.63
CA ARG A 131 -15.58 -14.38 2.35
C ARG A 131 -15.46 -15.68 1.54
N GLU A 132 -14.64 -15.69 0.49
CA GLU A 132 -14.35 -16.88 -0.30
C GLU A 132 -13.75 -18.01 0.58
N ALA A 133 -12.80 -17.69 1.48
CA ALA A 133 -12.24 -18.63 2.44
C ALA A 133 -13.28 -19.19 3.42
N LYS A 134 -14.25 -18.38 3.83
CA LYS A 134 -15.36 -18.81 4.68
C LYS A 134 -16.32 -19.74 3.93
N GLU A 135 -16.66 -19.43 2.70
CA GLU A 135 -17.54 -20.27 1.86
C GLU A 135 -16.98 -21.67 1.62
N ILE A 136 -15.67 -21.82 1.47
CA ILE A 136 -15.02 -23.14 1.31
C ILE A 136 -14.69 -23.82 2.66
N GLY A 137 -15.03 -23.19 3.79
CA GLY A 137 -14.81 -23.75 5.13
C GLY A 137 -13.37 -23.68 5.66
N LEU A 138 -12.49 -22.89 5.03
CA LEU A 138 -11.15 -22.63 5.54
C LEU A 138 -11.20 -21.73 6.78
N PHE A 139 -12.09 -20.72 6.76
CA PHE A 139 -12.35 -19.82 7.88
C PHE A 139 -13.72 -20.08 8.51
N ASN A 140 -13.79 -19.97 9.84
CA ASN A 140 -15.02 -20.12 10.63
C ASN A 140 -15.18 -18.94 11.59
N CYS A 141 -15.20 -17.74 11.05
CA CYS A 141 -15.46 -16.51 11.80
C CYS A 141 -16.91 -16.02 11.59
N ASP A 142 -17.36 -15.11 12.46
CA ASP A 142 -18.65 -14.41 12.30
C ASP A 142 -18.66 -13.47 11.09
N ASP A 143 -19.76 -12.74 10.90
CA ASP A 143 -19.97 -11.90 9.72
C ASP A 143 -19.31 -10.49 9.81
N ASN A 144 -18.59 -10.18 10.92
CA ASN A 144 -17.83 -8.92 11.05
C ASN A 144 -16.48 -8.97 10.30
N ILE A 145 -16.54 -9.38 9.04
CA ILE A 145 -15.32 -9.65 8.23
C ILE A 145 -14.48 -8.41 8.04
N GLU A 146 -15.09 -7.27 7.71
CA GLU A 146 -14.37 -6.03 7.43
C GLU A 146 -13.61 -5.50 8.65
N GLU A 147 -14.22 -5.58 9.84
CA GLU A 147 -13.57 -5.23 11.09
C GLU A 147 -12.41 -6.16 11.41
N ARG A 148 -12.55 -7.47 11.16
CA ARG A 148 -11.45 -8.44 11.33
C ARG A 148 -10.28 -8.15 10.39
N VAL A 149 -10.57 -7.87 9.12
CA VAL A 149 -9.57 -7.48 8.14
C VAL A 149 -8.88 -6.17 8.55
N ARG A 150 -9.65 -5.17 9.00
CA ARG A 150 -9.10 -3.90 9.49
C ARG A 150 -8.17 -4.11 10.69
N MET A 151 -8.60 -4.89 11.67
CA MET A 151 -7.77 -5.24 12.84
C MET A 151 -6.48 -5.97 12.43
N THR A 152 -6.58 -6.90 11.48
CA THR A 152 -5.42 -7.62 10.92
C THR A 152 -4.42 -6.67 10.29
N LEU A 153 -4.88 -5.72 9.47
CA LEU A 153 -4.01 -4.75 8.80
C LEU A 153 -3.34 -3.80 9.80
N ILE A 154 -4.09 -3.31 10.80
CA ILE A 154 -3.54 -2.46 11.86
C ILE A 154 -2.48 -3.23 12.65
N LEU A 155 -2.75 -4.48 13.03
CA LEU A 155 -1.81 -5.32 13.75
C LEU A 155 -0.56 -5.61 12.91
N SER A 156 -0.71 -5.87 11.62
CA SER A 156 0.40 -6.07 10.69
C SER A 156 1.30 -4.84 10.64
N ASN A 157 0.73 -3.65 10.46
CA ASN A 157 1.49 -2.41 10.43
C ASN A 157 2.26 -2.19 11.75
N GLU A 158 1.60 -2.33 12.90
CA GLU A 158 2.24 -2.14 14.20
C GLU A 158 3.38 -3.13 14.46
N MET A 159 3.24 -4.38 13.99
CA MET A 159 4.25 -5.41 14.19
C MET A 159 5.44 -5.31 13.26
N PHE A 160 5.23 -4.88 12.00
CA PHE A 160 6.23 -5.03 10.94
C PHE A 160 6.74 -3.71 10.34
N ASP A 161 6.05 -2.58 10.55
CA ASP A 161 6.42 -1.29 9.93
C ASP A 161 7.73 -0.69 10.49
N HIS A 162 7.98 -0.87 11.79
CA HIS A 162 9.13 -0.26 12.48
C HIS A 162 9.97 -1.23 13.30
N ASN A 163 9.67 -2.53 13.25
CA ASN A 163 10.31 -3.53 14.07
C ASN A 163 11.14 -4.50 13.22
N GLU A 164 12.22 -5.00 13.80
CA GLU A 164 12.95 -6.11 13.20
C GLU A 164 12.03 -7.33 13.08
N VAL A 165 11.87 -7.83 11.85
CA VAL A 165 11.04 -8.99 11.55
C VAL A 165 11.76 -10.25 12.00
N THR A 166 11.30 -10.86 13.08
CA THR A 166 11.83 -12.10 13.62
C THR A 166 10.92 -13.29 13.29
N GLU A 167 11.48 -14.50 13.25
CA GLU A 167 10.70 -15.72 13.06
C GLU A 167 9.63 -15.88 14.16
N ALA A 168 9.94 -15.48 15.40
CA ALA A 168 8.99 -15.51 16.51
C ALA A 168 7.79 -14.58 16.27
N ASN A 169 8.05 -13.36 15.78
CA ASN A 169 6.98 -12.40 15.47
C ASN A 169 6.06 -12.92 14.36
N ILE A 170 6.66 -13.55 13.32
CA ILE A 170 5.90 -14.15 12.22
C ILE A 170 4.99 -15.28 12.72
N LEU A 171 5.51 -16.18 13.54
CA LEU A 171 4.74 -17.31 14.07
C LEU A 171 3.60 -16.85 14.98
N VAL A 172 3.84 -15.86 15.85
CA VAL A 172 2.80 -15.26 16.69
C VAL A 172 1.74 -14.55 15.85
N PHE A 173 2.14 -13.86 14.79
CA PHE A 173 1.21 -13.20 13.90
C PHE A 173 0.31 -14.21 13.17
N ILE A 174 0.88 -15.28 12.61
CA ILE A 174 0.13 -16.35 11.93
C ILE A 174 -0.86 -17.01 12.89
N ASP A 175 -0.42 -17.41 14.10
CA ASP A 175 -1.29 -17.98 15.13
C ASP A 175 -2.45 -17.03 15.52
N THR A 176 -2.15 -15.73 15.57
CA THR A 176 -3.16 -14.72 15.87
C THR A 176 -4.19 -14.61 14.73
N LEU A 177 -3.74 -14.61 13.46
CA LEU A 177 -4.63 -14.60 12.30
C LEU A 177 -5.53 -15.84 12.27
N GLU A 178 -4.98 -17.03 12.52
CA GLU A 178 -5.76 -18.27 12.58
C GLU A 178 -6.87 -18.19 13.63
N LYS A 179 -6.59 -17.60 14.78
CA LYS A 179 -7.61 -17.35 15.83
C LYS A 179 -8.63 -16.29 15.42
N ILE A 180 -8.18 -15.18 14.81
CA ILE A 180 -9.07 -14.10 14.33
C ILE A 180 -10.09 -14.64 13.32
N TYR A 181 -9.66 -15.52 12.42
CA TYR A 181 -10.50 -16.05 11.34
C TYR A 181 -11.09 -17.42 11.67
N GLY A 182 -10.81 -18.00 12.83
CA GLY A 182 -11.30 -19.33 13.21
C GLY A 182 -10.75 -20.44 12.28
N ALA A 183 -9.55 -20.27 11.77
CA ALA A 183 -8.87 -21.27 10.96
C ALA A 183 -8.24 -22.37 11.83
N LYS A 184 -7.97 -23.52 11.23
CA LYS A 184 -7.20 -24.59 11.90
C LYS A 184 -5.75 -24.16 12.03
N THR A 185 -5.09 -24.60 13.12
CA THR A 185 -3.65 -24.38 13.33
C THR A 185 -2.85 -24.88 12.14
N GLY A 186 -1.99 -24.02 11.61
CA GLY A 186 -1.14 -24.30 10.44
C GLY A 186 -1.79 -23.98 9.08
N ALA A 187 -3.08 -23.65 9.05
CA ALA A 187 -3.79 -23.34 7.81
C ALA A 187 -3.24 -22.09 7.08
N LEU A 188 -2.64 -21.15 7.82
CA LEU A 188 -2.05 -19.93 7.28
C LEU A 188 -0.52 -19.93 7.28
N SER A 189 0.12 -21.08 7.45
CA SER A 189 1.60 -21.21 7.50
C SER A 189 2.30 -20.71 6.23
N PHE A 190 1.63 -20.75 5.06
CA PHE A 190 2.15 -20.23 3.80
C PHE A 190 2.44 -18.72 3.84
N ILE A 191 1.79 -17.95 4.72
CA ILE A 191 2.04 -16.51 4.92
C ILE A 191 3.49 -16.24 5.36
N SER A 192 4.14 -17.20 6.04
CA SER A 192 5.53 -17.06 6.44
C SER A 192 6.50 -16.82 5.25
N LYS A 193 6.13 -17.26 4.05
CA LYS A 193 6.90 -17.02 2.83
C LYS A 193 6.89 -15.55 2.41
N LEU A 194 5.77 -14.84 2.65
CA LEU A 194 5.63 -13.42 2.30
C LEU A 194 6.50 -12.48 3.13
N ILE A 195 6.89 -12.92 4.33
CA ILE A 195 7.59 -12.10 5.31
C ILE A 195 9.11 -12.37 5.25
N LYS A 196 9.53 -13.50 4.64
CA LYS A 196 10.94 -13.91 4.52
C LYS A 196 11.60 -13.53 3.18
N GLU A 197 10.86 -12.98 2.23
CA GLU A 197 11.34 -12.64 0.87
C GLU A 197 11.74 -11.16 0.71
N ASP A 198 12.01 -10.42 1.82
CA ASP A 198 12.62 -9.09 1.81
C ASP A 198 14.13 -9.14 2.00
#